data_bf4f39275d7fbf2872990461099d8112
#
_entry.id   bf4f39275d7fbf2872990461099d8112
#
_cell.length_a   1.000
_cell.length_b   1.000
_cell.length_c   1.000
_cell.angle_alpha   90.00
_cell.angle_beta   90.00
_cell.angle_gamma   90.00
#
_symmetry.space_group_name_H-M   'P 1'
#
loop_
_entity.id
_entity.type
_entity.pdbx_description
1 polymer ?
#
loop_
_entity_poly.entity_id
_entity_poly.type
_entity_poly.pdbx_seq_one_letter_code
_entity_poly.pdbx_strand_id
1 'polypeptide(L)'
;SGESKWITAADARRDVHRLRARSCAIVTGSGTVQADDPALTVRDTKLPAQWPGQPLRVVLDSQLRTAPAAAVVQGEGEVLILHAAADASPRAAALTAAGARVERIAAAADGLDLAAVLERLAALEINEVLVEAGPTLAGAFVQAGLVDELVIYLAPHLMGHDGSPLLRLPGIVSMKQRLPLRILDVRMVGTDLRVRARLEK
;
A
#
# COMPACT_ATOMS: atom_id res chain seq x y z
N SER A 1 11.93 -18.55 -4.18
CA SER A 1 12.83 -17.49 -4.65
C SER A 1 12.20 -16.16 -4.35
N GLY A 2 11.47 -15.53 -3.84
CA GLY A 2 11.00 -14.14 -3.62
C GLY A 2 11.01 -13.21 -4.86
N GLU A 3 11.21 -13.77 -6.04
CA GLU A 3 11.26 -13.03 -7.28
C GLU A 3 9.84 -12.66 -7.73
N SER A 4 9.50 -11.35 -7.70
CA SER A 4 8.15 -10.84 -8.00
C SER A 4 8.12 -9.79 -9.13
N LYS A 5 9.25 -9.40 -9.65
CA LYS A 5 9.36 -8.44 -10.77
C LYS A 5 9.44 -9.23 -12.09
N TRP A 6 8.56 -9.10 -13.03
CA TRP A 6 7.31 -8.35 -13.18
C TRP A 6 6.16 -9.34 -13.37
N ILE A 7 5.23 -9.44 -12.44
CA ILE A 7 4.08 -10.34 -12.56
C ILE A 7 3.11 -9.81 -13.62
N THR A 8 2.69 -8.54 -13.49
CA THR A 8 1.71 -7.92 -14.38
C THR A 8 2.35 -7.20 -15.56
N ALA A 9 1.61 -7.09 -16.66
CA ALA A 9 2.01 -6.43 -17.89
C ALA A 9 2.10 -4.90 -17.76
N ALA A 10 2.69 -4.25 -18.77
CA ALA A 10 2.88 -2.78 -18.77
C ALA A 10 1.56 -2.00 -18.68
N ASP A 11 0.49 -2.51 -19.31
CA ASP A 11 -0.83 -1.87 -19.28
C ASP A 11 -1.43 -1.85 -17.87
N ALA A 12 -1.34 -2.96 -17.13
CA ALA A 12 -1.78 -3.02 -15.74
C ALA A 12 -0.96 -2.05 -14.86
N ARG A 13 0.36 -1.99 -15.06
CA ARG A 13 1.20 -1.02 -14.32
C ARG A 13 0.83 0.43 -14.63
N ARG A 14 0.49 0.77 -15.89
CA ARG A 14 -0.04 2.11 -16.24
C ARG A 14 -1.39 2.37 -15.57
N ASP A 15 -2.25 1.37 -15.48
CA ASP A 15 -3.53 1.51 -14.78
C ASP A 15 -3.34 1.76 -13.28
N VAL A 16 -2.36 1.10 -12.64
CA VAL A 16 -1.96 1.40 -11.24
C VAL A 16 -1.48 2.85 -11.11
N HIS A 17 -0.70 3.39 -12.05
CA HIS A 17 -0.31 4.81 -12.03
C HIS A 17 -1.52 5.75 -12.11
N ARG A 18 -2.59 5.38 -12.82
CA ARG A 18 -3.85 6.14 -12.82
C ARG A 18 -4.58 6.05 -11.48
N LEU A 19 -4.55 4.90 -10.80
CA LEU A 19 -5.08 4.78 -9.44
C LEU A 19 -4.30 5.69 -8.49
N ARG A 20 -2.97 5.67 -8.54
CA ARG A 20 -2.14 6.57 -7.74
C ARG A 20 -2.44 8.04 -8.00
N ALA A 21 -2.59 8.42 -9.29
CA ALA A 21 -2.81 9.81 -9.69
C ALA A 21 -4.13 10.41 -9.19
N ARG A 22 -5.13 9.59 -8.87
CA ARG A 22 -6.41 10.03 -8.32
C ARG A 22 -6.51 9.90 -6.81
N SER A 23 -5.58 9.21 -6.18
CA SER A 23 -5.54 9.04 -4.72
C SER A 23 -4.80 10.21 -4.07
N CYS A 24 -5.26 10.61 -2.89
CA CYS A 24 -4.59 11.65 -2.09
C CYS A 24 -3.34 11.11 -1.39
N ALA A 25 -3.34 9.83 -1.01
CA ALA A 25 -2.18 9.17 -0.41
C ALA A 25 -2.01 7.74 -0.91
N ILE A 26 -0.75 7.27 -0.91
CA ILE A 26 -0.38 5.88 -1.15
C ILE A 26 0.24 5.33 0.13
N VAL A 27 -0.37 4.30 0.71
CA VAL A 27 0.09 3.64 1.94
C VAL A 27 0.79 2.33 1.61
N THR A 28 1.97 2.14 2.18
CA THR A 28 2.71 0.88 2.12
C THR A 28 3.27 0.49 3.49
N GLY A 29 3.82 -0.71 3.59
CA GLY A 29 4.51 -1.18 4.81
C GLY A 29 6.02 -1.23 4.63
N SER A 30 6.78 -1.11 5.72
CA SER A 30 8.24 -1.20 5.71
C SER A 30 8.76 -2.53 5.13
N GLY A 31 7.99 -3.62 5.23
CA GLY A 31 8.34 -4.88 4.58
C GLY A 31 8.39 -4.79 3.06
N THR A 32 7.44 -4.09 2.43
CA THR A 32 7.44 -3.82 0.99
C THR A 32 8.61 -2.90 0.61
N VAL A 33 8.88 -1.86 1.42
CA VAL A 33 10.03 -0.97 1.18
C VAL A 33 11.34 -1.75 1.19
N GLN A 34 11.53 -2.66 2.16
CA GLN A 34 12.74 -3.47 2.26
C GLN A 34 12.90 -4.51 1.14
N ALA A 35 11.78 -5.08 0.66
CA ALA A 35 11.81 -6.12 -0.37
C ALA A 35 11.97 -5.57 -1.78
N ASP A 36 11.26 -4.48 -2.11
CA ASP A 36 11.08 -4.02 -3.48
C ASP A 36 11.66 -2.63 -3.75
N ASP A 37 12.02 -1.88 -2.71
CA ASP A 37 12.48 -0.48 -2.74
C ASP A 37 11.63 0.39 -3.69
N PRO A 38 10.30 0.47 -3.49
CA PRO A 38 9.40 1.15 -4.41
C PRO A 38 9.48 2.67 -4.21
N ALA A 39 9.49 3.43 -5.30
CA ALA A 39 9.38 4.90 -5.23
C ALA A 39 7.95 5.39 -4.94
N LEU A 40 6.92 4.60 -5.24
CA LEU A 40 5.49 4.92 -5.10
C LEU A 40 5.06 6.26 -5.73
N THR A 41 5.72 6.66 -6.79
CA THR A 41 5.43 7.89 -7.53
C THR A 41 4.49 7.61 -8.71
N VAL A 42 3.78 8.64 -9.13
CA VAL A 42 3.05 8.66 -10.40
C VAL A 42 4.01 9.02 -11.52
N ARG A 43 4.08 8.19 -12.55
CA ARG A 43 5.01 8.36 -13.69
C ARG A 43 4.32 8.30 -15.04
N ASP A 44 3.01 8.43 -15.08
CA ASP A 44 2.25 8.47 -16.33
C ASP A 44 2.29 9.90 -16.89
N THR A 45 2.81 10.05 -18.11
CA THR A 45 2.91 11.34 -18.80
C THR A 45 1.58 11.84 -19.39
N LYS A 46 0.52 11.01 -19.36
CA LYS A 46 -0.82 11.35 -19.85
C LYS A 46 -1.75 11.83 -18.72
N LEU A 47 -1.20 12.50 -17.74
CA LEU A 47 -1.98 13.09 -16.65
C LEU A 47 -2.70 14.36 -17.13
N PRO A 48 -3.87 14.69 -16.55
CA PRO A 48 -4.56 15.95 -16.84
C PRO A 48 -3.67 17.16 -16.54
N ALA A 49 -3.80 18.22 -17.32
CA ALA A 49 -3.05 19.46 -17.08
C ALA A 49 -3.26 20.07 -15.68
N GLN A 50 -4.36 19.73 -15.03
CA GLN A 50 -4.74 20.19 -13.68
C GLN A 50 -4.42 19.15 -12.59
N TRP A 51 -3.55 18.17 -12.87
CA TRP A 51 -3.16 17.19 -11.86
C TRP A 51 -2.49 17.87 -10.67
N PRO A 52 -2.94 17.63 -9.41
CA PRO A 52 -2.49 18.38 -8.23
C PRO A 52 -1.05 18.05 -7.80
N GLY A 53 -0.40 17.08 -8.41
CA GLY A 53 0.95 16.64 -8.06
C GLY A 53 1.01 15.24 -7.47
N GLN A 54 2.17 14.85 -6.97
CA GLN A 54 2.39 13.52 -6.38
C GLN A 54 1.51 13.32 -5.13
N PRO A 55 0.85 12.15 -4.98
CA PRO A 55 0.15 11.80 -3.74
C PRO A 55 1.14 11.70 -2.57
N LEU A 56 0.65 11.96 -1.35
CA LEU A 56 1.42 11.73 -0.14
C LEU A 56 1.81 10.24 -0.05
N ARG A 57 3.10 9.95 0.07
CA ARG A 57 3.59 8.58 0.31
C ARG A 57 3.65 8.31 1.80
N VAL A 58 2.98 7.26 2.25
CA VAL A 58 2.88 6.91 3.66
C VAL A 58 3.48 5.54 3.89
N VAL A 59 4.47 5.46 4.77
CA VAL A 59 5.11 4.19 5.15
C VAL A 59 4.71 3.84 6.57
N LEU A 60 4.06 2.69 6.74
CA LEU A 60 3.78 2.12 8.06
C LEU A 60 5.00 1.31 8.52
N ASP A 61 5.74 1.85 9.47
CA ASP A 61 7.01 1.30 9.92
C ASP A 61 7.14 1.33 11.45
N SER A 62 6.47 0.41 12.13
CA SER A 62 6.39 0.39 13.58
C SER A 62 7.75 0.48 14.30
N GLN A 63 8.84 0.06 13.66
CA GLN A 63 10.20 -0.02 14.25
C GLN A 63 11.23 0.91 13.57
N LEU A 64 10.82 1.77 12.62
CA LEU A 64 11.72 2.64 11.84
C LEU A 64 12.84 1.86 11.15
N ARG A 65 12.48 0.82 10.39
CA ARG A 65 13.41 0.00 9.60
C ARG A 65 13.67 0.55 8.20
N THR A 66 12.87 1.49 7.76
CA THR A 66 13.04 2.19 6.47
C THR A 66 14.38 2.92 6.47
N ALA A 67 15.17 2.66 5.44
CA ALA A 67 16.44 3.36 5.28
C ALA A 67 16.22 4.80 4.78
N PRO A 68 17.00 5.80 5.23
CA PRO A 68 16.93 7.16 4.69
C PRO A 68 17.17 7.22 3.18
N ALA A 69 17.98 6.31 2.62
CA ALA A 69 18.26 6.21 1.20
C ALA A 69 17.20 5.43 0.38
N ALA A 70 16.13 4.92 1.02
CA ALA A 70 15.08 4.18 0.31
C ALA A 70 14.41 5.04 -0.77
N ALA A 71 14.07 4.45 -1.91
CA ALA A 71 13.48 5.17 -3.04
C ALA A 71 12.18 5.90 -2.67
N VAL A 72 11.38 5.36 -1.73
CA VAL A 72 10.18 6.02 -1.21
C VAL A 72 10.51 7.30 -0.44
N VAL A 73 11.68 7.42 0.19
CA VAL A 73 12.12 8.63 0.90
C VAL A 73 12.72 9.64 -0.07
N GLN A 74 13.55 9.18 -1.01
CA GLN A 74 14.27 10.04 -1.95
C GLN A 74 13.44 10.49 -3.16
N GLY A 75 12.26 9.90 -3.36
CA GLY A 75 11.39 10.22 -4.50
C GLY A 75 10.78 11.62 -4.42
N GLU A 76 10.23 12.07 -5.55
CA GLU A 76 9.53 13.35 -5.67
C GLU A 76 8.23 13.38 -4.84
N GLY A 77 7.93 14.52 -4.22
CA GLY A 77 6.74 14.75 -3.39
C GLY A 77 6.97 14.41 -1.91
N GLU A 78 5.93 14.57 -1.10
CA GLU A 78 6.01 14.40 0.35
C GLU A 78 6.00 12.92 0.77
N VAL A 79 6.70 12.61 1.86
CA VAL A 79 6.68 11.30 2.49
C VAL A 79 6.43 11.40 4.00
N LEU A 80 5.51 10.60 4.50
CA LEU A 80 5.17 10.46 5.91
C LEU A 80 5.50 9.04 6.37
N ILE A 81 6.30 8.93 7.43
CA ILE A 81 6.60 7.65 8.07
C ILE A 81 5.89 7.62 9.42
N LEU A 82 4.97 6.67 9.57
CA LEU A 82 4.24 6.44 10.82
C LEU A 82 4.88 5.29 11.58
N HIS A 83 5.19 5.51 12.87
CA HIS A 83 5.89 4.54 13.69
C HIS A 83 5.35 4.43 15.12
N ALA A 84 5.77 3.38 15.84
CA ALA A 84 5.48 3.21 17.27
C ALA A 84 6.76 3.20 18.15
N ALA A 85 7.94 3.37 17.54
CA ALA A 85 9.21 3.43 18.27
C ALA A 85 9.28 4.68 19.16
N ALA A 86 10.23 4.71 20.10
CA ALA A 86 10.43 5.88 20.95
C ALA A 86 10.81 7.13 20.14
N ASP A 87 10.27 8.30 20.53
CA ASP A 87 10.41 9.57 19.78
C ASP A 87 11.86 10.03 19.60
N ALA A 88 12.73 9.74 20.58
CA ALA A 88 14.15 10.07 20.55
C ALA A 88 15.03 9.09 19.74
N SER A 89 14.44 8.26 18.89
CA SER A 89 15.18 7.28 18.10
C SER A 89 16.13 7.98 17.10
N PRO A 90 17.43 7.62 17.06
CA PRO A 90 18.35 8.13 16.05
C PRO A 90 17.90 7.84 14.61
N ARG A 91 17.12 6.77 14.41
CA ARG A 91 16.53 6.42 13.10
C ARG A 91 15.48 7.45 12.66
N ALA A 92 14.64 7.93 13.59
CA ALA A 92 13.69 9.00 13.29
C ALA A 92 14.41 10.28 12.85
N ALA A 93 15.48 10.67 13.58
CA ALA A 93 16.29 11.84 13.23
C ALA A 93 16.93 11.70 11.83
N ALA A 94 17.47 10.53 11.49
CA ALA A 94 18.07 10.27 10.18
C ALA A 94 17.04 10.34 9.04
N LEU A 95 15.84 9.83 9.24
CA LEU A 95 14.75 9.90 8.25
C LEU A 95 14.26 11.36 8.08
N THR A 96 14.15 12.10 9.17
CA THR A 96 13.79 13.54 9.12
C THR A 96 14.86 14.36 8.40
N ALA A 97 16.14 14.08 8.64
CA ALA A 97 17.24 14.72 7.92
C ALA A 97 17.25 14.38 6.41
N ALA A 98 16.71 13.23 6.03
CA ALA A 98 16.51 12.82 4.63
C ALA A 98 15.25 13.46 3.99
N GLY A 99 14.50 14.29 4.70
CA GLY A 99 13.32 14.99 4.21
C GLY A 99 11.98 14.30 4.48
N ALA A 100 11.97 13.19 5.22
CA ALA A 100 10.72 12.54 5.60
C ALA A 100 10.08 13.23 6.80
N ARG A 101 8.78 13.38 6.78
CA ARG A 101 7.98 13.66 7.97
C ARG A 101 7.83 12.37 8.76
N VAL A 102 8.23 12.36 10.03
CA VAL A 102 8.21 11.17 10.88
C VAL A 102 7.29 11.44 12.07
N GLU A 103 6.26 10.62 12.24
CA GLU A 103 5.28 10.80 13.30
C GLU A 103 5.02 9.50 14.05
N ARG A 104 4.85 9.63 15.36
CA ARG A 104 4.45 8.51 16.20
C ARG A 104 2.94 8.32 16.15
N ILE A 105 2.51 7.06 16.01
CA ILE A 105 1.10 6.64 16.06
C ILE A 105 0.93 5.53 17.11
N ALA A 106 -0.30 5.26 17.50
CA ALA A 106 -0.61 4.19 18.43
C ALA A 106 -0.14 2.83 17.88
N ALA A 107 0.42 2.02 18.77
CA ALA A 107 0.77 0.63 18.48
C ALA A 107 -0.46 -0.27 18.64
N ALA A 108 -0.55 -1.30 17.80
CA ALA A 108 -1.40 -2.47 17.99
C ALA A 108 -0.53 -3.70 18.34
N ALA A 109 -1.15 -4.84 18.62
CA ALA A 109 -0.44 -6.07 18.97
C ALA A 109 0.58 -6.48 17.88
N ASP A 110 0.20 -6.35 16.60
CA ASP A 110 0.98 -6.80 15.45
C ASP A 110 1.45 -5.63 14.55
N GLY A 111 1.70 -4.45 15.12
CA GLY A 111 2.18 -3.31 14.33
C GLY A 111 1.62 -1.97 14.79
N LEU A 112 1.08 -1.19 13.85
CA LEU A 112 0.41 0.08 14.13
C LEU A 112 -1.11 -0.11 14.17
N ASP A 113 -1.78 0.70 14.98
CA ASP A 113 -3.24 0.80 14.95
C ASP A 113 -3.69 1.42 13.62
N LEU A 114 -4.29 0.60 12.76
CA LEU A 114 -4.69 1.03 11.41
C LEU A 114 -5.86 2.03 11.44
N ALA A 115 -6.72 1.99 12.45
CA ALA A 115 -7.77 2.98 12.63
C ALA A 115 -7.14 4.34 12.96
N ALA A 116 -6.22 4.38 13.92
CA ALA A 116 -5.47 5.59 14.25
C ALA A 116 -4.64 6.13 13.06
N VAL A 117 -4.10 5.24 12.22
CA VAL A 117 -3.45 5.64 10.95
C VAL A 117 -4.43 6.39 10.06
N LEU A 118 -5.62 5.82 9.80
CA LEU A 118 -6.61 6.47 8.93
C LEU A 118 -7.17 7.77 9.55
N GLU A 119 -7.39 7.82 10.85
CA GLU A 119 -7.76 9.05 11.56
C GLU A 119 -6.69 10.14 11.40
N ARG A 120 -5.40 9.76 11.49
CA ARG A 120 -4.31 10.70 11.25
C ARG A 120 -4.29 11.22 9.81
N LEU A 121 -4.52 10.35 8.84
CA LEU A 121 -4.60 10.76 7.43
C LEU A 121 -5.82 11.66 7.18
N ALA A 122 -6.97 11.36 7.76
CA ALA A 122 -8.15 12.22 7.69
C ALA A 122 -7.90 13.62 8.29
N ALA A 123 -7.16 13.71 9.41
CA ALA A 123 -6.73 14.98 10.00
C ALA A 123 -5.74 15.77 9.12
N LEU A 124 -5.16 15.14 8.10
CA LEU A 124 -4.34 15.76 7.04
C LEU A 124 -5.16 16.03 5.76
N GLU A 125 -6.49 15.98 5.86
CA GLU A 125 -7.43 16.20 4.74
C GLU A 125 -7.29 15.17 3.59
N ILE A 126 -6.74 13.98 3.90
CA ILE A 126 -6.61 12.87 2.96
C ILE A 126 -7.95 12.13 2.87
N ASN A 127 -8.63 12.22 1.73
CA ASN A 127 -9.96 11.65 1.52
C ASN A 127 -9.93 10.31 0.77
N GLU A 128 -8.92 10.05 -0.05
CA GLU A 128 -8.76 8.80 -0.79
C GLU A 128 -7.38 8.22 -0.56
N VAL A 129 -7.34 7.00 -0.02
CA VAL A 129 -6.10 6.27 0.30
C VAL A 129 -6.00 5.04 -0.58
N LEU A 130 -4.90 4.89 -1.29
CA LEU A 130 -4.54 3.68 -2.02
C LEU A 130 -3.54 2.87 -1.19
N VAL A 131 -3.92 1.67 -0.76
CA VAL A 131 -3.01 0.76 -0.06
C VAL A 131 -2.30 -0.12 -1.09
N GLU A 132 -1.02 0.10 -1.30
CA GLU A 132 -0.13 -0.73 -2.13
C GLU A 132 0.89 -1.43 -1.22
N ALA A 133 0.55 -2.61 -0.75
CA ALA A 133 1.34 -3.30 0.25
C ALA A 133 1.38 -4.81 0.01
N GLY A 134 2.35 -5.45 0.65
CA GLY A 134 2.41 -6.91 0.67
C GLY A 134 1.24 -7.55 1.43
N PRO A 135 1.13 -8.89 1.33
CA PRO A 135 -0.05 -9.65 1.79
C PRO A 135 -0.38 -9.45 3.28
N THR A 136 0.61 -9.16 4.11
CA THR A 136 0.41 -9.01 5.56
C THR A 136 -0.33 -7.70 5.87
N LEU A 137 0.14 -6.57 5.36
CA LEU A 137 -0.51 -5.27 5.64
C LEU A 137 -1.84 -5.16 4.91
N ALA A 138 -1.91 -5.58 3.64
CA ALA A 138 -3.17 -5.61 2.90
C ALA A 138 -4.22 -6.50 3.59
N GLY A 139 -3.81 -7.68 4.07
CA GLY A 139 -4.66 -8.57 4.88
C GLY A 139 -5.13 -7.93 6.18
N ALA A 140 -4.26 -7.20 6.89
CA ALA A 140 -4.61 -6.52 8.13
C ALA A 140 -5.68 -5.43 7.90
N PHE A 141 -5.59 -4.63 6.83
CA PHE A 141 -6.65 -3.68 6.46
C PHE A 141 -7.98 -4.37 6.17
N VAL A 142 -7.95 -5.48 5.44
CA VAL A 142 -9.16 -6.28 5.14
C VAL A 142 -9.78 -6.85 6.41
N GLN A 143 -8.97 -7.45 7.31
CA GLN A 143 -9.46 -8.01 8.57
C GLN A 143 -10.02 -6.95 9.53
N ALA A 144 -9.45 -5.76 9.53
CA ALA A 144 -9.94 -4.65 10.32
C ALA A 144 -11.22 -4.01 9.75
N GLY A 145 -11.71 -4.45 8.58
CA GLY A 145 -12.89 -3.88 7.91
C GLY A 145 -12.68 -2.45 7.39
N LEU A 146 -11.44 -2.06 7.16
CA LEU A 146 -11.01 -0.71 6.78
C LEU A 146 -10.80 -0.55 5.25
N VAL A 147 -11.37 -1.46 4.47
CA VAL A 147 -11.25 -1.47 3.00
C VAL A 147 -12.63 -1.26 2.38
N ASP A 148 -12.78 -0.22 1.56
CA ASP A 148 -13.99 0.03 0.80
C ASP A 148 -14.01 -0.74 -0.53
N GLU A 149 -12.85 -0.87 -1.18
CA GLU A 149 -12.73 -1.50 -2.49
C GLU A 149 -11.41 -2.24 -2.65
N LEU A 150 -11.46 -3.41 -3.26
CA LEU A 150 -10.32 -4.19 -3.71
C LEU A 150 -10.16 -4.02 -5.22
N VAL A 151 -8.93 -3.75 -5.65
CA VAL A 151 -8.55 -3.78 -7.07
C VAL A 151 -7.49 -4.87 -7.25
N ILE A 152 -7.85 -5.92 -7.94
CA ILE A 152 -7.02 -7.12 -8.11
C ILE A 152 -6.63 -7.23 -9.58
N TYR A 153 -5.34 -7.38 -9.86
CA TYR A 153 -4.82 -7.69 -11.18
C TYR A 153 -4.38 -9.15 -11.22
N LEU A 154 -4.85 -9.87 -12.22
CA LEU A 154 -4.52 -11.27 -12.47
C LEU A 154 -3.76 -11.37 -13.79
N ALA A 155 -2.48 -11.65 -13.72
CA ALA A 155 -1.67 -11.95 -14.89
C ALA A 155 -1.96 -13.38 -15.39
N PRO A 156 -1.90 -13.64 -16.70
CA PRO A 156 -2.21 -14.96 -17.26
C PRO A 156 -1.04 -15.94 -17.08
N HIS A 157 -0.60 -16.12 -15.83
CA HIS A 157 0.48 -17.01 -15.46
C HIS A 157 0.06 -17.98 -14.37
N LEU A 158 0.50 -19.22 -14.46
CA LEU A 158 0.39 -20.21 -13.39
C LEU A 158 1.72 -20.26 -12.63
N MET A 159 1.65 -20.11 -11.33
CA MET A 159 2.79 -20.23 -10.43
C MET A 159 2.59 -21.40 -9.47
N GLY A 160 3.68 -21.96 -8.96
CA GLY A 160 3.62 -23.01 -7.97
C GLY A 160 3.01 -22.55 -6.63
N HIS A 161 2.68 -23.49 -5.77
CA HIS A 161 2.03 -23.24 -4.47
C HIS A 161 2.90 -22.49 -3.45
N ASP A 162 4.22 -22.39 -3.67
CA ASP A 162 5.15 -21.67 -2.81
C ASP A 162 5.14 -20.14 -3.03
N GLY A 163 4.28 -19.66 -3.93
CA GLY A 163 4.09 -18.23 -4.19
C GLY A 163 3.51 -17.50 -2.99
N SER A 164 3.84 -16.20 -2.88
CA SER A 164 3.24 -15.34 -1.85
C SER A 164 1.72 -15.23 -2.05
N PRO A 165 0.90 -15.39 -1.00
CA PRO A 165 -0.55 -15.25 -1.14
C PRO A 165 -0.92 -13.81 -1.50
N LEU A 166 -2.11 -13.60 -2.08
CA LEU A 166 -2.65 -12.26 -2.33
C LEU A 166 -2.86 -11.49 -1.01
N LEU A 167 -3.42 -12.15 -0.01
CA LEU A 167 -3.68 -11.60 1.33
C LEU A 167 -3.34 -12.65 2.39
N ARG A 168 -2.77 -12.22 3.51
CA ARG A 168 -2.65 -13.04 4.72
C ARG A 168 -3.82 -12.72 5.63
N LEU A 169 -4.71 -13.69 5.80
CA LEU A 169 -5.94 -13.58 6.61
C LEU A 169 -5.93 -14.68 7.69
N PRO A 170 -5.12 -14.52 8.74
CA PRO A 170 -5.08 -15.50 9.82
C PRO A 170 -6.45 -15.66 10.47
N GLY A 171 -6.79 -16.90 10.87
CA GLY A 171 -8.09 -17.22 11.47
C GLY A 171 -9.20 -17.57 10.47
N ILE A 172 -9.05 -17.36 9.16
CA ILE A 172 -9.99 -17.83 8.15
C ILE A 172 -9.57 -19.23 7.71
N VAL A 173 -10.12 -20.25 8.40
CA VAL A 173 -9.77 -21.67 8.18
C VAL A 173 -10.94 -22.50 7.68
N SER A 174 -12.12 -21.93 7.51
CA SER A 174 -13.32 -22.61 7.02
C SER A 174 -14.17 -21.75 6.09
N MET A 175 -14.99 -22.39 5.26
CA MET A 175 -15.92 -21.68 4.36
C MET A 175 -16.94 -20.81 5.11
N LYS A 176 -17.25 -21.10 6.37
CA LYS A 176 -18.14 -20.26 7.18
C LYS A 176 -17.54 -18.93 7.57
N GLN A 177 -16.20 -18.84 7.62
CA GLN A 177 -15.44 -17.65 7.96
C GLN A 177 -15.03 -16.82 6.74
N ARG A 178 -15.37 -17.28 5.52
CA ARG A 178 -15.03 -16.58 4.29
C ARG A 178 -15.53 -15.13 4.31
N LEU A 179 -14.80 -14.24 3.69
CA LEU A 179 -15.21 -12.86 3.43
C LEU A 179 -15.84 -12.80 2.04
N PRO A 180 -17.17 -12.67 1.92
CA PRO A 180 -17.83 -12.58 0.61
C PRO A 180 -17.49 -11.26 -0.07
N LEU A 181 -17.35 -11.33 -1.39
CA LEU A 181 -17.05 -10.18 -2.23
C LEU A 181 -18.19 -9.94 -3.23
N ARG A 182 -18.61 -8.69 -3.34
CA ARG A 182 -19.44 -8.23 -4.45
C ARG A 182 -18.56 -7.69 -5.56
N ILE A 183 -18.56 -8.36 -6.71
CA ILE A 183 -17.84 -7.90 -7.90
C ILE A 183 -18.53 -6.67 -8.45
N LEU A 184 -17.77 -5.61 -8.68
CA LEU A 184 -18.24 -4.34 -9.25
C LEU A 184 -17.93 -4.23 -10.75
N ASP A 185 -16.74 -4.71 -11.15
CA ASP A 185 -16.26 -4.61 -12.52
C ASP A 185 -15.21 -5.68 -12.79
N VAL A 186 -15.23 -6.22 -13.98
CA VAL A 186 -14.23 -7.15 -14.49
C VAL A 186 -13.89 -6.76 -15.91
N ARG A 187 -12.62 -6.51 -16.20
CA ARG A 187 -12.19 -6.16 -17.54
C ARG A 187 -10.74 -6.56 -17.82
N MET A 188 -10.44 -6.71 -19.10
CA MET A 188 -9.05 -6.83 -19.55
C MET A 188 -8.34 -5.48 -19.49
N VAL A 189 -7.09 -5.48 -19.03
CA VAL A 189 -6.17 -4.35 -19.05
C VAL A 189 -4.87 -4.81 -19.71
N GLY A 190 -4.78 -4.63 -21.00
CA GLY A 190 -3.80 -5.33 -21.83
C GLY A 190 -4.06 -6.85 -21.82
N THR A 191 -3.05 -7.62 -21.42
CA THR A 191 -3.17 -9.08 -21.26
C THR A 191 -3.68 -9.51 -19.89
N ASP A 192 -3.72 -8.61 -18.92
CA ASP A 192 -4.09 -8.93 -17.55
C ASP A 192 -5.59 -8.71 -17.31
N LEU A 193 -6.16 -9.44 -16.37
CA LEU A 193 -7.53 -9.23 -15.92
C LEU A 193 -7.53 -8.32 -14.69
N ARG A 194 -8.34 -7.25 -14.71
CA ARG A 194 -8.60 -6.42 -13.53
C ARG A 194 -9.98 -6.73 -12.96
N VAL A 195 -10.02 -7.03 -11.66
CA VAL A 195 -11.26 -7.22 -10.89
C VAL A 195 -11.36 -6.10 -9.87
N ARG A 196 -12.50 -5.42 -9.83
CA ARG A 196 -12.87 -4.51 -8.75
C ARG A 196 -13.98 -5.14 -7.92
N ALA A 197 -13.83 -5.15 -6.62
CA ALA A 197 -14.78 -5.77 -5.72
C ALA A 197 -14.89 -5.02 -4.39
N ARG A 198 -16.00 -5.19 -3.69
CA ARG A 198 -16.21 -4.73 -2.31
C ARG A 198 -16.45 -5.90 -1.38
N LEU A 199 -16.00 -5.78 -0.14
CA LEU A 199 -16.38 -6.69 0.92
C LEU A 199 -17.89 -6.53 1.20
N GLU A 200 -18.62 -7.64 1.27
CA GLU A 200 -19.99 -7.63 1.77
C GLU A 200 -19.97 -7.62 3.29
N LYS A 201 -20.67 -6.67 3.87
CA LYS A 201 -20.82 -6.55 5.34
C LYS A 201 -21.93 -7.43 5.85
#